data_02246c960d0d211afdcff1bf87bf37dc
#
_entry.id   02246c960d0d211afdcff1bf87bf37dc
#
_cell.length_a   1.000
_cell.length_b   1.000
_cell.length_c   1.000
_cell.angle_alpha   90.00
_cell.angle_beta   90.00
_cell.angle_gamma   90.00
#
_symmetry.space_group_name_H-M   'P 1'
#
loop_
_entity.id
_entity.type
_entity.pdbx_description
1 polymer ?
#
loop_
_entity_poly.entity_id
_entity_poly.type
_entity_poly.pdbx_seq_one_letter_code
_entity_poly.pdbx_strand_id
1 'polypeptide(L)'
;MAIKIALAGNPNCGKTTLFNALTGANQFVGNWPGVTVEKKEGRLKGNKEVVIMDLPGIYSLSPYTLEEVVARNYLITERPDAILNIVDGTNLERNLYLTTQLTELGIPVVMAVNMMDVVAKNGDKINIKELSKQFGCEAVEISALKGTGIKEAADMVVRAASRHAKAPVHTFSETVESALDEIQTYLGSDIPEKQKRFYAIKLFERDDKIQALMKTVPDVENIIKKTEDAMDDDAESIITNERYVYIASIISKCYTKKRGKNQLTLSDKIDRVVTNRWAALPIFAAVMFVVYYVSVTTIGTMATDWTNDGLFGEGFHLFGIGTSQYEEAAASYEEDTAKVDAYLAAAQEADIDTSALTELKEAAEAEEAADSDIAAYNDALTAFEAEAAEAGVTAVAEMTDEDGNVTETFNVTADDFAASVQASEPATEDFGIWVPGIPVLIENGLTAINCADWLQSLILDGIVAGVGAVLGFVPQMLVLFIFLAFLEGCGYMARIAFIM
;
A
#
# COMPACT_ATOMS: atom_id res chain seq x y z
N MET A 1 -30.82 -16.38 -27.88
CA MET A 1 -29.35 -16.19 -27.73
C MET A 1 -29.13 -15.26 -26.56
N ALA A 2 -28.14 -15.53 -25.74
CA ALA A 2 -27.81 -14.62 -24.64
C ALA A 2 -27.30 -13.27 -25.22
N ILE A 3 -27.79 -12.16 -24.66
CA ILE A 3 -27.35 -10.81 -25.03
C ILE A 3 -25.94 -10.58 -24.45
N LYS A 4 -24.98 -10.24 -25.30
CA LYS A 4 -23.60 -9.96 -24.88
C LYS A 4 -23.38 -8.45 -24.80
N ILE A 5 -23.01 -7.94 -23.63
CA ILE A 5 -22.70 -6.53 -23.41
C ILE A 5 -21.22 -6.39 -23.02
N ALA A 6 -20.49 -5.56 -23.74
CA ALA A 6 -19.13 -5.19 -23.38
C ALA A 6 -19.13 -3.99 -22.42
N LEU A 7 -18.43 -4.12 -21.31
CA LEU A 7 -18.17 -3.01 -20.39
C LEU A 7 -16.80 -2.40 -20.74
N ALA A 8 -16.79 -1.19 -21.29
CA ALA A 8 -15.59 -0.48 -21.71
C ALA A 8 -15.40 0.82 -20.90
N GLY A 9 -14.18 1.30 -20.81
CA GLY A 9 -13.86 2.57 -20.15
C GLY A 9 -12.38 2.71 -19.81
N ASN A 10 -11.98 3.91 -19.49
CA ASN A 10 -10.60 4.23 -19.15
C ASN A 10 -10.19 3.56 -17.83
N PRO A 11 -8.89 3.34 -17.59
CA PRO A 11 -8.40 2.96 -16.28
C PRO A 11 -8.89 3.94 -15.20
N ASN A 12 -9.24 3.42 -14.02
CA ASN A 12 -9.71 4.17 -12.85
C ASN A 12 -11.04 4.95 -13.01
N CYS A 13 -11.80 4.75 -14.09
CA CYS A 13 -13.15 5.34 -14.23
C CYS A 13 -14.23 4.70 -13.35
N GLY A 14 -13.91 3.65 -12.58
CA GLY A 14 -14.84 2.92 -11.73
C GLY A 14 -15.46 1.69 -12.39
N LYS A 15 -14.85 1.15 -13.45
CA LYS A 15 -15.33 0.02 -14.26
C LYS A 15 -15.56 -1.24 -13.41
N THR A 16 -14.58 -1.68 -12.64
CA THR A 16 -14.68 -2.86 -11.77
C THR A 16 -15.77 -2.70 -10.69
N THR A 17 -15.94 -1.49 -10.14
CA THR A 17 -17.02 -1.20 -9.18
C THR A 17 -18.39 -1.36 -9.80
N LEU A 18 -18.56 -0.83 -11.03
CA LEU A 18 -19.81 -0.97 -11.77
C LEU A 18 -20.07 -2.43 -12.17
N PHE A 19 -19.05 -3.14 -12.66
CA PHE A 19 -19.16 -4.57 -13.01
C PHE A 19 -19.62 -5.41 -11.82
N ASN A 20 -19.02 -5.22 -10.64
CA ASN A 20 -19.42 -5.91 -9.41
C ASN A 20 -20.85 -5.56 -8.97
N ALA A 21 -21.25 -4.30 -9.15
CA ALA A 21 -22.61 -3.87 -8.82
C ALA A 21 -23.66 -4.50 -9.76
N LEU A 22 -23.34 -4.63 -11.06
CA LEU A 22 -24.22 -5.21 -12.08
C LEU A 22 -24.32 -6.74 -11.99
N THR A 23 -23.22 -7.44 -11.69
CA THR A 23 -23.15 -8.91 -11.75
C THR A 23 -23.23 -9.59 -10.38
N GLY A 24 -22.75 -8.94 -9.31
CA GLY A 24 -22.69 -9.51 -7.97
C GLY A 24 -21.76 -10.71 -7.87
N ALA A 25 -22.21 -11.78 -7.23
CA ALA A 25 -21.43 -13.01 -7.04
C ALA A 25 -21.36 -13.93 -8.30
N ASN A 26 -22.13 -13.64 -9.36
CA ASN A 26 -22.22 -14.46 -10.55
C ASN A 26 -21.15 -14.07 -11.59
N GLN A 27 -19.89 -14.23 -11.24
CA GLN A 27 -18.74 -13.87 -12.06
C GLN A 27 -17.90 -15.11 -12.39
N PHE A 28 -17.36 -15.14 -13.59
CA PHE A 28 -16.32 -16.06 -14.02
C PHE A 28 -15.06 -15.27 -14.29
N VAL A 29 -13.94 -15.71 -13.72
CA VAL A 29 -12.62 -15.11 -13.87
C VAL A 29 -11.70 -16.12 -14.53
N GLY A 30 -11.01 -15.71 -15.58
CA GLY A 30 -10.03 -16.51 -16.32
C GLY A 30 -9.05 -15.59 -17.03
N ASN A 31 -8.31 -16.10 -18.00
CA ASN A 31 -7.43 -15.29 -18.85
C ASN A 31 -7.98 -15.25 -20.29
N TRP A 32 -7.67 -14.18 -21.00
CA TRP A 32 -7.92 -14.10 -22.43
C TRP A 32 -7.05 -15.13 -23.16
N PRO A 33 -7.56 -15.79 -24.20
CA PRO A 33 -6.79 -16.79 -24.95
C PRO A 33 -5.46 -16.25 -25.46
N GLY A 34 -4.35 -16.94 -25.14
CA GLY A 34 -3.01 -16.63 -25.63
C GLY A 34 -2.29 -15.44 -24.96
N VAL A 35 -2.88 -14.84 -23.92
CA VAL A 35 -2.29 -13.72 -23.18
C VAL A 35 -2.52 -13.84 -21.68
N THR A 36 -1.70 -13.16 -20.87
CA THR A 36 -1.80 -13.14 -19.40
C THR A 36 -2.80 -12.10 -18.87
N VAL A 37 -3.61 -11.52 -19.75
CA VAL A 37 -4.62 -10.51 -19.39
C VAL A 37 -5.85 -11.17 -18.80
N GLU A 38 -6.32 -10.68 -17.66
CA GLU A 38 -7.49 -11.21 -16.96
C GLU A 38 -8.78 -10.96 -17.73
N LYS A 39 -9.61 -12.02 -17.85
CA LYS A 39 -10.94 -11.99 -18.46
C LYS A 39 -11.98 -12.14 -17.35
N LYS A 40 -12.87 -11.17 -17.22
CA LYS A 40 -14.02 -11.20 -16.32
C LYS A 40 -15.33 -11.20 -17.08
N GLU A 41 -16.16 -12.18 -16.78
CA GLU A 41 -17.47 -12.36 -17.38
C GLU A 41 -18.50 -12.57 -16.26
N GLY A 42 -19.67 -11.94 -16.37
CA GLY A 42 -20.70 -12.08 -15.37
C GLY A 42 -22.12 -11.96 -15.92
N ARG A 43 -23.10 -12.54 -15.25
CA ARG A 43 -24.50 -12.41 -15.63
C ARG A 43 -25.13 -11.23 -14.91
N LEU A 44 -25.96 -10.49 -15.63
CA LEU A 44 -26.66 -9.33 -15.07
C LEU A 44 -27.63 -9.75 -13.96
N LYS A 45 -27.59 -9.06 -12.82
CA LYS A 45 -28.55 -9.26 -11.73
C LYS A 45 -29.98 -9.04 -12.23
N GLY A 46 -30.85 -10.01 -11.98
CA GLY A 46 -32.26 -9.93 -12.41
C GLY A 46 -32.52 -10.36 -13.85
N ASN A 47 -31.50 -10.52 -14.71
CA ASN A 47 -31.66 -11.04 -16.06
C ASN A 47 -30.48 -11.96 -16.45
N LYS A 48 -30.65 -13.27 -16.26
CA LYS A 48 -29.63 -14.29 -16.52
C LYS A 48 -29.32 -14.52 -18.02
N GLU A 49 -30.11 -13.99 -18.91
CA GLU A 49 -29.90 -14.07 -20.36
C GLU A 49 -28.91 -13.01 -20.86
N VAL A 50 -28.57 -12.02 -20.03
CA VAL A 50 -27.62 -10.97 -20.35
C VAL A 50 -26.26 -11.29 -19.70
N VAL A 51 -25.25 -11.36 -20.54
CA VAL A 51 -23.84 -11.57 -20.15
C VAL A 51 -23.08 -10.27 -20.31
N ILE A 52 -22.40 -9.85 -19.26
CA ILE A 52 -21.53 -8.66 -19.25
C ILE A 52 -20.10 -9.13 -19.28
N MET A 53 -19.35 -8.65 -20.27
CA MET A 53 -17.92 -8.87 -20.41
C MET A 53 -17.16 -7.63 -19.93
N ASP A 54 -16.36 -7.75 -18.86
CA ASP A 54 -15.49 -6.66 -18.40
C ASP A 54 -14.23 -6.63 -19.29
N LEU A 55 -14.08 -5.59 -20.08
CA LEU A 55 -12.88 -5.38 -20.88
C LEU A 55 -11.77 -4.76 -20.04
N PRO A 56 -10.51 -4.96 -20.34
CA PRO A 56 -9.41 -4.21 -19.77
C PRO A 56 -9.64 -2.70 -19.85
N GLY A 57 -9.10 -1.94 -18.91
CA GLY A 57 -9.14 -0.47 -18.97
C GLY A 57 -8.26 0.04 -20.10
N ILE A 58 -8.83 0.80 -21.04
CA ILE A 58 -8.13 1.29 -22.22
C ILE A 58 -8.36 2.78 -22.42
N TYR A 59 -7.39 3.47 -23.00
CA TYR A 59 -7.53 4.89 -23.34
C TYR A 59 -7.90 5.08 -24.81
N SER A 60 -7.53 4.14 -25.66
CA SER A 60 -7.73 4.19 -27.11
C SER A 60 -7.91 2.79 -27.70
N LEU A 61 -8.52 2.73 -28.89
CA LEU A 61 -8.54 1.53 -29.74
C LEU A 61 -7.33 1.46 -30.68
N SER A 62 -6.41 2.43 -30.62
CA SER A 62 -5.07 2.35 -31.26
C SER A 62 -4.10 1.80 -30.21
N PRO A 63 -3.77 0.50 -30.22
CA PRO A 63 -3.18 -0.16 -29.05
C PRO A 63 -1.67 0.02 -28.98
N TYR A 64 -1.24 0.46 -27.80
CA TYR A 64 0.15 0.42 -27.35
C TYR A 64 0.40 -0.71 -26.34
N THR A 65 -0.63 -1.17 -25.63
CA THR A 65 -0.54 -2.21 -24.61
C THR A 65 -1.25 -3.51 -25.02
N LEU A 66 -0.90 -4.63 -24.38
CA LEU A 66 -1.57 -5.92 -24.64
C LEU A 66 -3.04 -5.88 -24.26
N GLU A 67 -3.39 -5.15 -23.18
CA GLU A 67 -4.76 -4.94 -22.73
C GLU A 67 -5.60 -4.23 -23.78
N GLU A 68 -5.04 -3.19 -24.43
CA GLU A 68 -5.72 -2.44 -25.50
C GLU A 68 -5.91 -3.31 -26.74
N VAL A 69 -4.93 -4.16 -27.08
CA VAL A 69 -5.05 -5.15 -28.16
C VAL A 69 -6.21 -6.11 -27.90
N VAL A 70 -6.29 -6.66 -26.68
CA VAL A 70 -7.33 -7.61 -26.26
C VAL A 70 -8.71 -6.97 -26.36
N ALA A 71 -8.90 -5.78 -25.76
CA ALA A 71 -10.17 -5.07 -25.78
C ALA A 71 -10.62 -4.74 -27.20
N ARG A 72 -9.73 -4.23 -28.05
CA ARG A 72 -10.00 -3.92 -29.46
C ARG A 72 -10.40 -5.17 -30.23
N ASN A 73 -9.60 -6.24 -30.14
CA ASN A 73 -9.87 -7.47 -30.87
C ASN A 73 -11.24 -8.05 -30.49
N TYR A 74 -11.58 -8.05 -29.20
CA TYR A 74 -12.90 -8.48 -28.75
C TYR A 74 -14.03 -7.66 -29.39
N LEU A 75 -13.91 -6.34 -29.38
CA LEU A 75 -14.93 -5.46 -29.96
C LEU A 75 -15.10 -5.63 -31.48
N ILE A 76 -14.02 -5.91 -32.21
CA ILE A 76 -14.04 -6.04 -33.68
C ILE A 76 -14.47 -7.47 -34.10
N THR A 77 -13.95 -8.52 -33.44
CA THR A 77 -14.15 -9.92 -33.89
C THR A 77 -15.39 -10.55 -33.24
N GLU A 78 -15.57 -10.42 -31.91
CA GLU A 78 -16.69 -11.02 -31.18
C GLU A 78 -17.98 -10.20 -31.30
N ARG A 79 -17.85 -8.90 -31.53
CA ARG A 79 -18.97 -7.97 -31.77
C ARG A 79 -20.12 -8.12 -30.76
N PRO A 80 -19.98 -7.59 -29.54
CA PRO A 80 -21.06 -7.61 -28.56
C PRO A 80 -22.30 -6.90 -29.10
N ASP A 81 -23.49 -7.26 -28.58
CA ASP A 81 -24.76 -6.67 -28.99
C ASP A 81 -24.88 -5.19 -28.59
N ALA A 82 -24.18 -4.77 -27.52
CA ALA A 82 -24.06 -3.36 -27.10
C ALA A 82 -22.79 -3.14 -26.26
N ILE A 83 -22.38 -1.89 -26.17
CA ILE A 83 -21.26 -1.43 -25.33
C ILE A 83 -21.81 -0.51 -24.24
N LEU A 84 -21.52 -0.83 -22.97
CA LEU A 84 -21.70 0.09 -21.84
C LEU A 84 -20.35 0.78 -21.58
N ASN A 85 -20.23 2.02 -22.01
CA ASN A 85 -19.01 2.80 -21.85
C ASN A 85 -19.06 3.64 -20.58
N ILE A 86 -18.13 3.42 -19.65
CA ILE A 86 -18.02 4.20 -18.43
C ILE A 86 -17.10 5.37 -18.67
N VAL A 87 -17.61 6.56 -18.36
CA VAL A 87 -16.93 7.83 -18.52
C VAL A 87 -16.77 8.48 -17.16
N ASP A 88 -15.57 8.86 -16.77
CA ASP A 88 -15.31 9.62 -15.55
C ASP A 88 -15.76 11.08 -15.75
N GLY A 89 -16.83 11.49 -15.03
CA GLY A 89 -17.38 12.85 -15.08
C GLY A 89 -16.43 13.90 -14.52
N THR A 90 -15.45 13.54 -13.71
CA THR A 90 -14.45 14.47 -13.16
C THR A 90 -13.34 14.79 -14.16
N ASN A 91 -13.14 13.90 -15.14
CA ASN A 91 -12.13 14.02 -16.18
C ASN A 91 -12.69 13.71 -17.57
N LEU A 92 -13.72 14.46 -17.93
CA LEU A 92 -14.59 14.18 -19.06
C LEU A 92 -13.83 14.19 -20.39
N GLU A 93 -12.95 15.17 -20.60
CA GLU A 93 -12.21 15.36 -21.85
C GLU A 93 -11.40 14.11 -22.26
N ARG A 94 -10.64 13.60 -21.33
CA ARG A 94 -9.81 12.41 -21.57
C ARG A 94 -10.62 11.15 -21.80
N ASN A 95 -11.77 11.02 -21.10
CA ASN A 95 -12.60 9.81 -21.21
C ASN A 95 -13.45 9.80 -22.47
N LEU A 96 -13.85 10.97 -23.00
CA LEU A 96 -14.62 11.08 -24.23
C LEU A 96 -13.82 10.67 -25.48
N TYR A 97 -12.49 10.69 -25.43
CA TYR A 97 -11.64 10.22 -26.53
C TYR A 97 -11.95 8.76 -26.92
N LEU A 98 -12.00 7.87 -25.91
CA LEU A 98 -12.41 6.48 -26.15
C LEU A 98 -13.86 6.40 -26.65
N THR A 99 -14.76 7.25 -26.14
CA THR A 99 -16.16 7.27 -26.56
C THR A 99 -16.32 7.58 -28.05
N THR A 100 -15.54 8.51 -28.62
CA THR A 100 -15.55 8.79 -30.06
C THR A 100 -15.24 7.54 -30.86
N GLN A 101 -14.20 6.79 -30.48
CA GLN A 101 -13.77 5.58 -31.17
C GLN A 101 -14.78 4.42 -31.02
N LEU A 102 -15.42 4.27 -29.86
CA LEU A 102 -16.43 3.24 -29.64
C LEU A 102 -17.68 3.47 -30.50
N THR A 103 -18.09 4.73 -30.71
CA THR A 103 -19.23 5.05 -31.57
C THR A 103 -18.94 4.79 -33.05
N GLU A 104 -17.69 4.82 -33.47
CA GLU A 104 -17.25 4.51 -34.86
C GLU A 104 -17.37 3.02 -35.21
N LEU A 105 -17.38 2.10 -34.21
CA LEU A 105 -17.44 0.65 -34.44
C LEU A 105 -18.76 0.14 -34.99
N GLY A 106 -19.80 0.97 -35.07
CA GLY A 106 -21.12 0.56 -35.51
C GLY A 106 -21.83 -0.43 -34.61
N ILE A 107 -21.45 -0.46 -33.30
CA ILE A 107 -22.10 -1.19 -32.22
C ILE A 107 -22.90 -0.17 -31.38
N PRO A 108 -24.12 -0.50 -30.88
CA PRO A 108 -24.85 0.37 -29.98
C PRO A 108 -24.06 0.70 -28.71
N VAL A 109 -23.87 1.99 -28.42
CA VAL A 109 -23.14 2.47 -27.25
C VAL A 109 -24.11 3.16 -26.28
N VAL A 110 -23.99 2.87 -24.99
CA VAL A 110 -24.60 3.62 -23.90
C VAL A 110 -23.50 4.18 -23.03
N MET A 111 -23.52 5.48 -22.79
CA MET A 111 -22.55 6.19 -22.00
C MET A 111 -23.03 6.30 -20.54
N ALA A 112 -22.31 5.69 -19.60
CA ALA A 112 -22.53 5.81 -18.17
C ALA A 112 -21.54 6.83 -17.58
N VAL A 113 -21.99 8.05 -17.34
CA VAL A 113 -21.15 9.11 -16.75
C VAL A 113 -21.09 8.89 -15.24
N ASN A 114 -19.92 8.42 -14.78
CA ASN A 114 -19.67 8.03 -13.38
C ASN A 114 -19.09 9.20 -12.56
N MET A 115 -19.03 9.00 -11.25
CA MET A 115 -18.54 9.99 -10.28
C MET A 115 -19.38 11.29 -10.25
N MET A 116 -20.65 11.22 -10.61
CA MET A 116 -21.53 12.38 -10.61
C MET A 116 -21.76 12.98 -9.21
N ASP A 117 -21.57 12.18 -8.16
CA ASP A 117 -21.55 12.66 -6.78
C ASP A 117 -20.32 13.54 -6.48
N VAL A 118 -19.18 13.26 -7.08
CA VAL A 118 -17.97 14.09 -6.98
C VAL A 118 -18.12 15.36 -7.80
N VAL A 119 -18.67 15.25 -9.03
CA VAL A 119 -18.97 16.41 -9.89
C VAL A 119 -19.90 17.37 -9.16
N ALA A 120 -20.99 16.87 -8.56
CA ALA A 120 -21.93 17.67 -7.79
C ALA A 120 -21.27 18.29 -6.53
N LYS A 121 -20.42 17.54 -5.80
CA LYS A 121 -19.68 18.04 -4.65
C LYS A 121 -18.74 19.20 -5.02
N ASN A 122 -18.13 19.14 -6.19
CA ASN A 122 -17.29 20.22 -6.72
C ASN A 122 -18.12 21.44 -7.18
N GLY A 123 -19.44 21.28 -7.30
CA GLY A 123 -20.37 22.29 -7.78
C GLY A 123 -20.39 22.43 -9.30
N ASP A 124 -19.73 21.50 -10.01
CA ASP A 124 -19.74 21.45 -11.47
C ASP A 124 -21.04 20.81 -11.97
N LYS A 125 -21.38 21.08 -13.23
CA LYS A 125 -22.58 20.53 -13.86
C LYS A 125 -22.27 20.00 -15.24
N ILE A 126 -22.78 18.79 -15.53
CA ILE A 126 -22.71 18.15 -16.85
C ILE A 126 -24.13 18.05 -17.39
N ASN A 127 -24.36 18.54 -18.59
CA ASN A 127 -25.63 18.38 -19.28
C ASN A 127 -25.64 17.06 -20.05
N ILE A 128 -26.14 16.01 -19.41
CA ILE A 128 -26.18 14.65 -19.96
C ILE A 128 -27.03 14.56 -21.23
N LYS A 129 -28.11 15.31 -21.29
CA LYS A 129 -29.00 15.33 -22.48
C LYS A 129 -28.28 15.91 -23.70
N GLU A 130 -27.56 17.00 -23.52
CA GLU A 130 -26.78 17.59 -24.59
C GLU A 130 -25.60 16.71 -24.97
N LEU A 131 -24.93 16.09 -23.99
CA LEU A 131 -23.85 15.11 -24.25
C LEU A 131 -24.35 13.93 -25.07
N SER A 132 -25.50 13.35 -24.71
CA SER A 132 -26.17 12.27 -25.46
C SER A 132 -26.49 12.68 -26.91
N LYS A 133 -26.98 13.92 -27.11
CA LYS A 133 -27.29 14.44 -28.43
C LYS A 133 -26.04 14.61 -29.29
N GLN A 134 -24.97 15.16 -28.72
CA GLN A 134 -23.71 15.41 -29.46
C GLN A 134 -23.05 14.10 -29.90
N PHE A 135 -23.03 13.04 -29.05
CA PHE A 135 -22.47 11.74 -29.39
C PHE A 135 -23.44 10.82 -30.16
N GLY A 136 -24.71 11.15 -30.24
CA GLY A 136 -25.72 10.31 -30.89
C GLY A 136 -26.01 8.99 -30.17
N CYS A 137 -25.55 8.83 -28.94
CA CYS A 137 -25.74 7.65 -28.10
C CYS A 137 -26.50 8.01 -26.82
N GLU A 138 -27.21 7.04 -26.22
CA GLU A 138 -27.88 7.26 -24.94
C GLU A 138 -26.84 7.49 -23.82
N ALA A 139 -27.13 8.41 -22.88
CA ALA A 139 -26.24 8.71 -21.78
C ALA A 139 -27.03 8.77 -20.46
N VAL A 140 -26.41 8.32 -19.36
CA VAL A 140 -27.01 8.25 -18.03
C VAL A 140 -25.99 8.67 -16.96
N GLU A 141 -26.48 9.35 -15.92
CA GLU A 141 -25.69 9.71 -14.74
C GLU A 141 -25.61 8.53 -13.78
N ILE A 142 -24.41 8.21 -13.33
CA ILE A 142 -24.24 7.17 -12.30
C ILE A 142 -23.25 7.59 -11.21
N SER A 143 -23.37 6.96 -10.06
CA SER A 143 -22.28 6.84 -9.07
C SER A 143 -22.15 5.37 -8.69
N ALA A 144 -21.14 4.72 -9.27
CA ALA A 144 -20.89 3.30 -9.03
C ALA A 144 -20.62 3.01 -7.55
N LEU A 145 -19.94 3.94 -6.85
CA LEU A 145 -19.67 3.84 -5.42
C LEU A 145 -20.94 3.93 -4.56
N LYS A 146 -21.87 4.82 -4.90
CA LYS A 146 -23.14 5.01 -4.17
C LYS A 146 -24.27 4.11 -4.65
N GLY A 147 -24.08 3.41 -5.74
CA GLY A 147 -25.08 2.53 -6.33
C GLY A 147 -26.22 3.27 -7.07
N THR A 148 -26.11 4.58 -7.33
CA THR A 148 -27.14 5.38 -7.99
C THR A 148 -27.02 5.27 -9.52
N GLY A 149 -28.16 5.23 -10.24
CA GLY A 149 -28.23 5.19 -11.70
C GLY A 149 -27.83 3.85 -12.35
N ILE A 150 -27.33 2.86 -11.58
CA ILE A 150 -26.80 1.59 -12.13
C ILE A 150 -27.90 0.76 -12.82
N LYS A 151 -29.07 0.67 -12.20
CA LYS A 151 -30.20 -0.06 -12.79
C LYS A 151 -30.67 0.59 -14.08
N GLU A 152 -30.72 1.92 -14.12
CA GLU A 152 -31.10 2.67 -15.30
C GLU A 152 -30.09 2.46 -16.45
N ALA A 153 -28.78 2.47 -16.17
CA ALA A 153 -27.73 2.16 -17.11
C ALA A 153 -27.85 0.72 -17.67
N ALA A 154 -28.14 -0.26 -16.80
CA ALA A 154 -28.36 -1.64 -17.21
C ALA A 154 -29.59 -1.77 -18.14
N ASP A 155 -30.71 -1.19 -17.76
CA ASP A 155 -31.93 -1.22 -18.56
C ASP A 155 -31.76 -0.50 -19.91
N MET A 156 -31.00 0.61 -19.94
CA MET A 156 -30.66 1.33 -21.17
C MET A 156 -29.82 0.48 -22.11
N VAL A 157 -28.74 -0.13 -21.62
CA VAL A 157 -27.85 -0.91 -22.50
C VAL A 157 -28.51 -2.19 -23.02
N VAL A 158 -29.38 -2.83 -22.22
CA VAL A 158 -30.19 -3.98 -22.68
C VAL A 158 -31.17 -3.58 -23.78
N ARG A 159 -31.81 -2.42 -23.64
CA ARG A 159 -32.68 -1.88 -24.70
C ARG A 159 -31.86 -1.51 -25.96
N ALA A 160 -30.67 -0.94 -25.77
CA ALA A 160 -29.80 -0.57 -26.89
C ALA A 160 -29.33 -1.80 -27.68
N ALA A 161 -29.06 -2.93 -27.01
CA ALA A 161 -28.68 -4.19 -27.64
C ALA A 161 -29.73 -4.72 -28.63
N SER A 162 -31.02 -4.39 -28.40
CA SER A 162 -32.11 -4.77 -29.31
C SER A 162 -32.34 -3.79 -30.45
N ARG A 163 -31.57 -2.70 -30.53
CA ARG A 163 -31.68 -1.65 -31.53
C ARG A 163 -30.50 -1.68 -32.51
N HIS A 164 -30.72 -1.16 -33.69
CA HIS A 164 -29.61 -0.95 -34.59
C HIS A 164 -28.76 0.24 -34.15
N ALA A 165 -27.43 0.10 -34.24
CA ALA A 165 -26.53 1.23 -34.01
C ALA A 165 -26.88 2.39 -34.94
N LYS A 166 -26.86 3.60 -34.44
CA LYS A 166 -26.92 4.83 -35.21
C LYS A 166 -25.55 5.12 -35.80
N ALA A 167 -25.52 5.79 -36.93
CA ALA A 167 -24.27 6.32 -37.47
C ALA A 167 -23.63 7.30 -36.48
N PRO A 168 -22.31 7.35 -36.37
CA PRO A 168 -21.63 8.35 -35.54
C PRO A 168 -22.02 9.76 -36.02
N VAL A 169 -22.27 10.63 -35.04
CA VAL A 169 -22.71 12.02 -35.33
C VAL A 169 -21.52 12.95 -35.55
N HIS A 170 -20.33 12.56 -35.02
CA HIS A 170 -19.15 13.40 -35.13
C HIS A 170 -18.61 13.41 -36.57
N THR A 171 -18.27 14.59 -37.03
CA THR A 171 -17.61 14.84 -38.27
C THR A 171 -16.30 15.55 -38.03
N PHE A 172 -15.29 15.23 -38.79
CA PHE A 172 -13.99 15.88 -38.83
C PHE A 172 -14.04 17.12 -39.74
N SER A 173 -12.92 17.76 -39.97
CA SER A 173 -12.81 18.84 -40.93
C SER A 173 -13.17 18.36 -42.36
N GLU A 174 -13.60 19.25 -43.23
CA GLU A 174 -14.02 18.95 -44.57
C GLU A 174 -12.92 18.23 -45.39
N THR A 175 -11.66 18.59 -45.17
CA THR A 175 -10.50 17.96 -45.81
C THR A 175 -10.38 16.50 -45.39
N VAL A 176 -10.50 16.20 -44.12
CA VAL A 176 -10.40 14.83 -43.58
C VAL A 176 -11.61 13.99 -43.97
N GLU A 177 -12.83 14.56 -43.85
CA GLU A 177 -14.04 13.84 -44.26
C GLU A 177 -14.02 13.44 -45.76
N SER A 178 -13.56 14.35 -46.63
CA SER A 178 -13.42 14.06 -48.06
C SER A 178 -12.45 12.90 -48.32
N ALA A 179 -11.32 12.87 -47.59
CA ALA A 179 -10.37 11.78 -47.69
C ALA A 179 -10.94 10.45 -47.20
N LEU A 180 -11.66 10.48 -46.03
CA LEU A 180 -12.31 9.29 -45.49
C LEU A 180 -13.41 8.75 -46.38
N ASP A 181 -14.21 9.62 -46.98
CA ASP A 181 -15.27 9.23 -47.93
C ASP A 181 -14.66 8.59 -49.19
N GLU A 182 -13.55 9.15 -49.70
CA GLU A 182 -12.81 8.55 -50.82
C GLU A 182 -12.28 7.17 -50.45
N ILE A 183 -11.64 7.01 -49.28
CA ILE A 183 -11.15 5.72 -48.78
C ILE A 183 -12.29 4.71 -48.63
N GLN A 184 -13.45 5.12 -48.14
CA GLN A 184 -14.61 4.24 -48.00
C GLN A 184 -15.05 3.62 -49.34
N THR A 185 -14.86 4.32 -50.45
CA THR A 185 -15.20 3.78 -51.82
C THR A 185 -14.31 2.62 -52.21
N TYR A 186 -13.08 2.56 -51.71
CA TYR A 186 -12.13 1.46 -52.00
C TYR A 186 -12.36 0.23 -51.11
N LEU A 187 -13.18 0.34 -50.04
CA LEU A 187 -13.49 -0.78 -49.15
C LEU A 187 -14.45 -1.76 -49.80
N GLY A 188 -14.08 -3.04 -49.84
CA GLY A 188 -14.87 -4.11 -50.43
C GLY A 188 -16.21 -4.38 -49.72
N SER A 189 -17.04 -5.19 -50.34
CA SER A 189 -18.35 -5.61 -49.77
C SER A 189 -18.24 -6.60 -48.62
N ASP A 190 -17.05 -7.09 -48.34
CA ASP A 190 -16.72 -7.93 -47.15
C ASP A 190 -16.73 -7.16 -45.83
N ILE A 191 -16.62 -5.82 -45.90
CA ILE A 191 -16.73 -4.94 -44.74
C ILE A 191 -18.17 -4.42 -44.65
N PRO A 192 -18.87 -4.67 -43.52
CA PRO A 192 -20.22 -4.16 -43.31
C PRO A 192 -20.28 -2.64 -43.43
N GLU A 193 -21.32 -2.10 -44.08
CA GLU A 193 -21.48 -0.66 -44.31
C GLU A 193 -21.30 0.20 -43.07
N LYS A 194 -21.81 -0.30 -41.92
CA LYS A 194 -21.69 0.38 -40.59
C LYS A 194 -20.27 0.47 -40.05
N GLN A 195 -19.34 -0.32 -40.60
CA GLN A 195 -17.93 -0.35 -40.15
C GLN A 195 -16.99 0.35 -41.14
N LYS A 196 -17.46 0.68 -42.33
CA LYS A 196 -16.60 1.30 -43.37
C LYS A 196 -15.89 2.54 -42.85
N ARG A 197 -16.62 3.41 -42.11
CA ARG A 197 -16.01 4.60 -41.52
C ARG A 197 -14.87 4.24 -40.52
N PHE A 198 -15.06 3.27 -39.67
CA PHE A 198 -14.02 2.83 -38.75
C PHE A 198 -12.78 2.29 -39.51
N TYR A 199 -13.00 1.44 -40.49
CA TYR A 199 -11.89 0.91 -41.28
C TYR A 199 -11.22 2.00 -42.13
N ALA A 200 -11.95 2.98 -42.66
CA ALA A 200 -11.39 4.11 -43.39
C ALA A 200 -10.48 4.97 -42.45
N ILE A 201 -10.92 5.27 -41.26
CA ILE A 201 -10.12 6.01 -40.25
C ILE A 201 -8.85 5.21 -39.94
N LYS A 202 -8.96 3.90 -39.71
CA LYS A 202 -7.82 3.05 -39.38
C LYS A 202 -6.82 2.87 -40.51
N LEU A 203 -7.30 2.81 -41.73
CA LEU A 203 -6.44 2.82 -42.94
C LEU A 203 -5.73 4.17 -43.07
N PHE A 204 -6.45 5.27 -42.82
CA PHE A 204 -5.87 6.62 -42.85
C PHE A 204 -4.78 6.78 -41.79
N GLU A 205 -4.97 6.25 -40.57
CA GLU A 205 -3.97 6.19 -39.48
C GLU A 205 -2.83 5.20 -39.77
N ARG A 206 -2.86 4.45 -40.88
CA ARG A 206 -1.90 3.35 -41.23
C ARG A 206 -1.80 2.27 -40.16
N ASP A 207 -2.92 1.90 -39.49
CA ASP A 207 -2.94 0.86 -38.44
C ASP A 207 -2.66 -0.53 -39.02
N ASP A 208 -1.39 -0.99 -38.94
CA ASP A 208 -0.92 -2.28 -39.48
C ASP A 208 -1.71 -3.48 -38.96
N LYS A 209 -2.16 -3.41 -37.70
CA LYS A 209 -2.88 -4.51 -37.06
C LYS A 209 -4.32 -4.62 -37.56
N ILE A 210 -4.94 -3.52 -37.99
CA ILE A 210 -6.24 -3.55 -38.67
C ILE A 210 -6.06 -4.01 -40.11
N GLN A 211 -5.01 -3.56 -40.79
CA GLN A 211 -4.68 -4.04 -42.12
C GLN A 211 -4.50 -5.57 -42.13
N ALA A 212 -3.84 -6.15 -41.14
CA ALA A 212 -3.67 -7.59 -41.00
C ALA A 212 -4.98 -8.39 -40.80
N LEU A 213 -6.06 -7.74 -40.35
CA LEU A 213 -7.39 -8.37 -40.20
C LEU A 213 -8.21 -8.31 -41.49
N MET A 214 -7.80 -7.50 -42.45
CA MET A 214 -8.51 -7.33 -43.74
C MET A 214 -8.08 -8.42 -44.74
N LYS A 215 -9.04 -8.92 -45.52
CA LYS A 215 -8.75 -9.88 -46.59
C LYS A 215 -8.00 -9.23 -47.74
N THR A 216 -8.33 -7.98 -48.03
CA THR A 216 -7.72 -7.17 -49.10
C THR A 216 -7.51 -5.77 -48.53
N VAL A 217 -6.28 -5.30 -48.53
CA VAL A 217 -5.94 -3.94 -48.13
C VAL A 217 -5.89 -3.07 -49.37
N PRO A 218 -6.76 -2.05 -49.51
CA PRO A 218 -6.70 -1.14 -50.64
C PRO A 218 -5.48 -0.22 -50.51
N ASP A 219 -4.90 0.15 -51.67
CA ASP A 219 -3.85 1.17 -51.70
C ASP A 219 -4.49 2.57 -51.63
N VAL A 220 -4.37 3.18 -50.48
CA VAL A 220 -4.91 4.52 -50.19
C VAL A 220 -3.82 5.55 -49.87
N GLU A 221 -2.55 5.17 -50.06
CA GLU A 221 -1.40 5.99 -49.69
C GLU A 221 -1.39 7.37 -50.36
N ASN A 222 -1.84 7.45 -51.63
CA ASN A 222 -1.91 8.74 -52.31
C ASN A 222 -2.93 9.70 -51.71
N ILE A 223 -4.05 9.17 -51.18
CA ILE A 223 -5.09 9.98 -50.53
C ILE A 223 -4.54 10.51 -49.18
N ILE A 224 -3.87 9.63 -48.44
CA ILE A 224 -3.29 9.97 -47.14
C ILE A 224 -2.23 11.05 -47.33
N LYS A 225 -1.25 10.88 -48.20
CA LYS A 225 -0.18 11.87 -48.44
C LYS A 225 -0.74 13.22 -48.89
N LYS A 226 -1.74 13.24 -49.78
CA LYS A 226 -2.39 14.48 -50.20
C LYS A 226 -3.01 15.24 -49.01
N THR A 227 -3.55 14.52 -48.03
CA THR A 227 -4.16 15.11 -46.84
C THR A 227 -3.10 15.56 -45.84
N GLU A 228 -2.03 14.76 -45.65
CA GLU A 228 -0.88 15.11 -44.84
C GLU A 228 -0.21 16.41 -45.34
N ASP A 229 0.04 16.50 -46.66
CA ASP A 229 0.60 17.70 -47.30
C ASP A 229 -0.31 18.91 -47.15
N ALA A 230 -1.63 18.73 -47.18
CA ALA A 230 -2.59 19.83 -47.01
C ALA A 230 -2.73 20.33 -45.58
N MET A 231 -2.47 19.47 -44.58
CA MET A 231 -2.61 19.78 -43.15
C MET A 231 -1.27 19.96 -42.46
N ASP A 232 -0.16 19.73 -43.12
CA ASP A 232 1.23 19.86 -42.62
C ASP A 232 1.46 19.03 -41.34
N ASP A 233 0.87 17.83 -41.27
CA ASP A 233 0.98 16.92 -40.13
C ASP A 233 0.84 15.46 -40.60
N ASP A 234 1.25 14.49 -39.75
CA ASP A 234 1.07 13.07 -40.04
C ASP A 234 -0.38 12.59 -39.80
N ALA A 235 -0.76 11.53 -40.49
CA ALA A 235 -2.16 11.04 -40.51
C ALA A 235 -2.70 10.66 -39.09
N GLU A 236 -1.85 10.09 -38.20
CA GLU A 236 -2.25 9.73 -36.83
C GLU A 236 -2.48 10.98 -36.02
N SER A 237 -1.59 11.96 -36.09
CA SER A 237 -1.69 13.26 -35.42
C SER A 237 -2.91 14.04 -35.92
N ILE A 238 -3.20 14.06 -37.22
CA ILE A 238 -4.37 14.70 -37.80
C ILE A 238 -5.66 14.16 -37.15
N ILE A 239 -5.88 12.85 -37.20
CA ILE A 239 -7.08 12.23 -36.62
C ILE A 239 -7.17 12.44 -35.12
N THR A 240 -6.06 12.36 -34.41
CA THR A 240 -6.01 12.63 -32.96
C THR A 240 -6.40 14.06 -32.63
N ASN A 241 -5.85 15.04 -33.34
CA ASN A 241 -6.17 16.45 -33.18
C ASN A 241 -7.65 16.73 -33.50
N GLU A 242 -8.19 16.22 -34.60
CA GLU A 242 -9.58 16.34 -34.98
C GLU A 242 -10.55 15.82 -33.89
N ARG A 243 -10.23 14.66 -33.29
CA ARG A 243 -11.00 14.14 -32.13
C ARG A 243 -10.97 15.08 -30.94
N TYR A 244 -9.80 15.64 -30.60
CA TYR A 244 -9.70 16.59 -29.48
C TYR A 244 -10.42 17.91 -29.75
N VAL A 245 -10.35 18.43 -30.97
CA VAL A 245 -11.11 19.63 -31.39
C VAL A 245 -12.61 19.39 -31.24
N TYR A 246 -13.09 18.24 -31.70
CA TYR A 246 -14.49 17.85 -31.54
C TYR A 246 -14.90 17.74 -30.08
N ILE A 247 -14.12 17.03 -29.22
CA ILE A 247 -14.37 16.87 -27.80
C ILE A 247 -14.39 18.22 -27.09
N ALA A 248 -13.42 19.09 -27.36
CA ALA A 248 -13.37 20.43 -26.77
C ALA A 248 -14.63 21.26 -27.10
N SER A 249 -15.13 21.13 -28.34
CA SER A 249 -16.39 21.78 -28.77
C SER A 249 -17.61 21.29 -27.98
N ILE A 250 -17.66 19.99 -27.66
CA ILE A 250 -18.74 19.39 -26.86
C ILE A 250 -18.65 19.84 -25.40
N ILE A 251 -17.46 19.76 -24.82
CA ILE A 251 -17.23 20.13 -23.41
C ILE A 251 -17.66 21.59 -23.17
N SER A 252 -17.34 22.48 -24.12
CA SER A 252 -17.75 23.87 -24.02
C SER A 252 -19.27 24.06 -23.93
N LYS A 253 -20.06 23.15 -24.51
CA LYS A 253 -21.54 23.17 -24.53
C LYS A 253 -22.18 22.40 -23.37
N CYS A 254 -21.52 21.29 -22.95
CA CYS A 254 -22.12 20.33 -22.02
C CYS A 254 -21.62 20.48 -20.57
N TYR A 255 -20.45 21.08 -20.34
CA TYR A 255 -19.81 21.13 -19.04
C TYR A 255 -19.71 22.56 -18.51
N THR A 256 -20.30 22.81 -17.35
CA THR A 256 -20.23 24.10 -16.67
C THR A 256 -19.44 23.96 -15.37
N LYS A 257 -18.24 24.53 -15.35
CA LYS A 257 -17.35 24.55 -14.18
C LYS A 257 -17.75 25.72 -13.27
N LYS A 258 -18.12 25.44 -12.01
CA LYS A 258 -18.52 26.48 -11.06
C LYS A 258 -17.29 27.23 -10.51
N ARG A 259 -16.15 26.55 -10.36
CA ARG A 259 -14.89 27.18 -9.95
C ARG A 259 -14.22 27.80 -11.17
N GLY A 260 -13.99 29.12 -11.12
CA GLY A 260 -13.22 29.81 -12.16
C GLY A 260 -11.86 29.11 -12.37
N LYS A 261 -11.34 29.15 -13.60
CA LYS A 261 -10.06 28.52 -14.04
C LYS A 261 -8.85 28.76 -13.12
N ASN A 262 -8.95 29.65 -12.13
CA ASN A 262 -7.83 30.09 -11.27
C ASN A 262 -7.93 29.66 -9.80
N GLN A 263 -8.92 28.87 -9.38
CA GLN A 263 -8.95 28.36 -8.00
C GLN A 263 -8.32 26.99 -7.91
N LEU A 264 -7.03 27.00 -7.58
CA LEU A 264 -6.26 25.79 -7.25
C LEU A 264 -6.94 25.05 -6.08
N THR A 265 -7.14 23.74 -6.22
CA THR A 265 -7.55 22.89 -5.10
C THR A 265 -6.44 22.84 -4.05
N LEU A 266 -6.75 22.39 -2.84
CA LEU A 266 -5.71 22.17 -1.82
C LEU A 266 -4.62 21.20 -2.34
N SER A 267 -5.04 20.16 -3.07
CA SER A 267 -4.13 19.21 -3.72
C SER A 267 -3.21 19.90 -4.73
N ASP A 268 -3.76 20.75 -5.62
CA ASP A 268 -2.97 21.48 -6.60
C ASP A 268 -1.95 22.44 -5.96
N LYS A 269 -2.32 23.01 -4.79
CA LYS A 269 -1.39 23.88 -4.03
C LYS A 269 -0.25 23.07 -3.42
N ILE A 270 -0.57 21.89 -2.84
CA ILE A 270 0.43 20.96 -2.31
C ILE A 270 1.33 20.49 -3.45
N ASP A 271 0.73 20.05 -4.56
CA ASP A 271 1.48 19.61 -5.75
C ASP A 271 2.44 20.69 -6.25
N ARG A 272 1.96 21.92 -6.34
CA ARG A 272 2.81 23.04 -6.78
C ARG A 272 4.03 23.29 -5.88
N VAL A 273 3.90 23.00 -4.57
CA VAL A 273 5.04 23.12 -3.63
C VAL A 273 5.96 21.92 -3.75
N VAL A 274 5.38 20.71 -3.72
CA VAL A 274 6.13 19.44 -3.73
C VAL A 274 6.82 19.19 -5.07
N THR A 275 6.23 19.64 -6.20
CA THR A 275 6.81 19.51 -7.54
C THR A 275 7.62 20.73 -7.99
N ASN A 276 7.88 21.67 -7.10
CA ASN A 276 8.71 22.82 -7.45
C ASN A 276 10.16 22.40 -7.66
N ARG A 277 10.74 22.75 -8.81
CA ARG A 277 12.08 22.33 -9.24
C ARG A 277 13.19 22.55 -8.19
N TRP A 278 13.11 23.61 -7.39
CA TRP A 278 14.10 23.95 -6.37
C TRP A 278 13.73 23.43 -4.97
N ALA A 279 12.44 23.34 -4.66
CA ALA A 279 11.95 22.93 -3.34
C ALA A 279 11.78 21.41 -3.22
N ALA A 280 11.58 20.68 -4.32
CA ALA A 280 11.29 19.25 -4.30
C ALA A 280 12.39 18.41 -3.65
N LEU A 281 13.66 18.64 -3.99
CA LEU A 281 14.79 17.90 -3.41
C LEU A 281 14.97 18.14 -1.91
N PRO A 282 14.98 19.39 -1.40
CA PRO A 282 15.00 19.63 0.05
C PRO A 282 13.80 19.05 0.79
N ILE A 283 12.58 19.14 0.23
CA ILE A 283 11.38 18.53 0.81
C ILE A 283 11.50 17.02 0.86
N PHE A 284 11.97 16.40 -0.23
CA PHE A 284 12.21 14.96 -0.27
C PHE A 284 13.22 14.53 0.80
N ALA A 285 14.36 15.22 0.89
CA ALA A 285 15.37 14.93 1.91
C ALA A 285 14.79 15.05 3.33
N ALA A 286 13.99 16.10 3.61
CA ALA A 286 13.33 16.28 4.89
C ALA A 286 12.31 15.17 5.20
N VAL A 287 11.48 14.79 4.23
CA VAL A 287 10.50 13.70 4.39
C VAL A 287 11.22 12.38 4.64
N MET A 288 12.26 12.06 3.86
CA MET A 288 13.03 10.83 4.05
C MET A 288 13.79 10.80 5.37
N PHE A 289 14.32 11.96 5.80
CA PHE A 289 14.94 12.10 7.11
C PHE A 289 13.95 11.81 8.24
N VAL A 290 12.73 12.37 8.19
CA VAL A 290 11.68 12.11 9.19
C VAL A 290 11.29 10.63 9.20
N VAL A 291 11.08 10.03 8.02
CA VAL A 291 10.75 8.60 7.91
C VAL A 291 11.86 7.74 8.51
N TYR A 292 13.12 8.02 8.15
CA TYR A 292 14.27 7.29 8.68
C TYR A 292 14.39 7.47 10.20
N TYR A 293 14.32 8.71 10.69
CA TYR A 293 14.43 9.04 12.11
C TYR A 293 13.36 8.32 12.94
N VAL A 294 12.10 8.38 12.50
CA VAL A 294 11.01 7.70 13.21
C VAL A 294 11.14 6.18 13.13
N SER A 295 11.56 5.63 12.00
CA SER A 295 11.66 4.17 11.81
C SER A 295 12.88 3.57 12.50
N VAL A 296 13.97 4.32 12.62
CA VAL A 296 15.25 3.78 13.13
C VAL A 296 15.52 4.21 14.56
N THR A 297 15.23 5.48 14.93
CA THR A 297 15.63 6.04 16.24
C THR A 297 14.50 6.14 17.27
N THR A 298 13.23 5.98 16.87
CA THR A 298 12.13 6.10 17.82
C THR A 298 11.27 4.84 17.85
N ILE A 299 10.22 4.76 17.03
CA ILE A 299 9.29 3.61 17.01
C ILE A 299 10.01 2.32 16.65
N GLY A 300 10.95 2.40 15.70
CA GLY A 300 11.70 1.21 15.28
C GLY A 300 12.59 0.66 16.38
N THR A 301 13.35 1.50 17.08
CA THR A 301 14.18 1.09 18.22
C THR A 301 13.31 0.48 19.32
N MET A 302 12.27 1.20 19.76
CA MET A 302 11.36 0.69 20.78
C MET A 302 10.75 -0.68 20.45
N ALA A 303 10.38 -0.89 19.18
CA ALA A 303 9.84 -2.19 18.73
C ALA A 303 10.93 -3.27 18.62
N THR A 304 12.16 -2.88 18.28
CA THR A 304 13.32 -3.78 18.21
C THR A 304 13.74 -4.22 19.61
N ASP A 305 13.86 -3.28 20.55
CA ASP A 305 14.22 -3.56 21.95
C ASP A 305 13.17 -4.48 22.60
N TRP A 306 11.88 -4.17 22.42
CA TRP A 306 10.83 -5.07 22.87
C TRP A 306 10.92 -6.48 22.27
N THR A 307 11.35 -6.60 21.02
CA THR A 307 11.50 -7.91 20.35
C THR A 307 12.74 -8.64 20.87
N ASN A 308 13.85 -7.94 21.05
CA ASN A 308 15.10 -8.53 21.48
C ASN A 308 15.07 -8.91 22.96
N ASP A 309 14.64 -7.99 23.83
CA ASP A 309 14.69 -8.18 25.28
C ASP A 309 13.45 -8.91 25.79
N GLY A 310 12.29 -8.61 25.20
CA GLY A 310 11.03 -9.23 25.60
C GLY A 310 10.78 -10.58 24.93
N LEU A 311 10.77 -10.66 23.59
CA LEU A 311 10.37 -11.87 22.89
C LEU A 311 11.52 -12.90 22.76
N PHE A 312 12.73 -12.43 22.48
CA PHE A 312 13.94 -13.25 22.31
C PHE A 312 14.95 -13.11 23.46
N GLY A 313 14.66 -12.34 24.51
CA GLY A 313 15.38 -12.23 25.75
C GLY A 313 14.66 -12.96 26.89
N GLU A 314 14.68 -12.36 28.06
CA GLU A 314 14.13 -12.96 29.29
C GLU A 314 12.60 -13.00 29.31
N GLY A 315 11.93 -11.99 28.71
CA GLY A 315 10.49 -11.88 28.70
C GLY A 315 9.99 -10.44 28.83
N PHE A 316 8.69 -10.29 29.04
CA PHE A 316 8.07 -8.97 29.16
C PHE A 316 6.80 -9.00 30.02
N HIS A 317 6.49 -7.87 30.65
CA HIS A 317 5.22 -7.70 31.35
C HIS A 317 4.10 -7.38 30.34
N LEU A 318 3.05 -8.21 30.35
CA LEU A 318 1.93 -8.08 29.42
C LEU A 318 1.22 -6.73 29.64
N PHE A 319 1.09 -5.95 28.57
CA PHE A 319 0.56 -4.57 28.59
C PHE A 319 1.31 -3.60 29.51
N GLY A 320 2.55 -3.89 29.89
CA GLY A 320 3.35 -3.08 30.80
C GLY A 320 2.86 -3.12 32.27
N ILE A 321 1.99 -4.11 32.61
CA ILE A 321 1.46 -4.23 33.97
C ILE A 321 2.53 -4.86 34.84
N GLY A 322 3.05 -4.08 35.81
CA GLY A 322 4.11 -4.51 36.72
C GLY A 322 5.50 -3.99 36.35
N THR A 323 5.75 -3.50 35.14
CA THR A 323 7.08 -3.02 34.72
C THR A 323 7.66 -1.97 35.64
N SER A 324 6.93 -0.89 35.95
CA SER A 324 7.44 0.17 36.82
C SER A 324 7.69 -0.28 38.27
N GLN A 325 6.92 -1.24 38.78
CA GLN A 325 7.11 -1.81 40.10
C GLN A 325 8.35 -2.70 40.16
N TYR A 326 8.57 -3.48 39.10
CA TYR A 326 9.79 -4.28 38.97
C TYR A 326 11.02 -3.39 38.79
N GLU A 327 10.97 -2.37 37.92
CA GLU A 327 12.08 -1.41 37.74
C GLU A 327 12.44 -0.69 39.04
N GLU A 328 11.45 -0.30 39.87
CA GLU A 328 11.67 0.33 41.17
C GLU A 328 12.32 -0.66 42.14
N ALA A 329 11.86 -1.91 42.17
CA ALA A 329 12.44 -2.96 43.02
C ALA A 329 13.86 -3.34 42.57
N ALA A 330 14.10 -3.46 41.27
CA ALA A 330 15.42 -3.74 40.72
C ALA A 330 16.43 -2.62 41.00
N ALA A 331 16.03 -1.37 40.82
CA ALA A 331 16.86 -0.22 41.15
C ALA A 331 17.20 -0.16 42.66
N SER A 332 16.24 -0.51 43.54
CA SER A 332 16.50 -0.60 44.99
C SER A 332 17.48 -1.74 45.30
N TYR A 333 17.36 -2.88 44.63
CA TYR A 333 18.29 -4.00 44.81
C TYR A 333 19.69 -3.67 44.31
N GLU A 334 19.82 -2.96 43.20
CA GLU A 334 21.10 -2.49 42.65
C GLU A 334 21.80 -1.50 43.62
N GLU A 335 21.02 -0.57 44.23
CA GLU A 335 21.49 0.33 45.25
C GLU A 335 22.00 -0.44 46.50
N ASP A 336 21.25 -1.46 46.94
CA ASP A 336 21.61 -2.27 48.11
C ASP A 336 22.87 -3.11 47.80
N THR A 337 22.99 -3.68 46.63
CA THR A 337 24.19 -4.42 46.17
C THR A 337 25.41 -3.50 46.15
N ALA A 338 25.29 -2.29 45.57
CA ALA A 338 26.38 -1.32 45.55
C ALA A 338 26.85 -0.93 46.98
N LYS A 339 25.90 -0.81 47.93
CA LYS A 339 26.23 -0.55 49.35
C LYS A 339 26.99 -1.72 49.97
N VAL A 340 26.54 -2.95 49.72
CA VAL A 340 27.19 -4.17 50.22
C VAL A 340 28.63 -4.27 49.71
N ASP A 341 28.82 -4.12 48.38
CA ASP A 341 30.12 -4.22 47.74
C ASP A 341 31.10 -3.16 48.23
N ALA A 342 30.64 -1.90 48.33
CA ALA A 342 31.45 -0.80 48.86
C ALA A 342 31.87 -1.04 50.34
N TYR A 343 30.95 -1.55 51.14
CA TYR A 343 31.24 -1.82 52.57
C TYR A 343 32.22 -2.99 52.73
N LEU A 344 32.08 -4.08 51.93
CA LEU A 344 33.01 -5.19 51.92
C LEU A 344 34.41 -4.75 51.47
N ALA A 345 34.50 -3.89 50.44
CA ALA A 345 35.79 -3.32 50.02
C ALA A 345 36.43 -2.47 51.09
N ALA A 346 35.69 -1.62 51.80
CA ALA A 346 36.19 -0.82 52.89
C ALA A 346 36.62 -1.66 54.10
N ALA A 347 35.92 -2.76 54.38
CA ALA A 347 36.31 -3.72 55.42
C ALA A 347 37.66 -4.43 55.08
N GLN A 348 37.87 -4.79 53.81
CA GLN A 348 39.16 -5.35 53.36
C GLN A 348 40.30 -4.33 53.49
N GLU A 349 40.06 -3.04 53.23
CA GLU A 349 41.03 -1.98 53.46
C GLU A 349 41.36 -1.79 54.96
N ALA A 350 40.40 -2.14 55.84
CA ALA A 350 40.58 -2.15 57.31
C ALA A 350 41.22 -3.44 57.82
N ASP A 351 41.74 -4.31 56.94
CA ASP A 351 42.42 -5.56 57.28
C ASP A 351 41.48 -6.66 57.85
N ILE A 352 40.15 -6.57 57.56
CA ILE A 352 39.14 -7.57 57.96
C ILE A 352 39.03 -8.59 56.83
N ASP A 353 39.11 -9.87 57.14
CA ASP A 353 39.02 -10.95 56.17
C ASP A 353 37.57 -11.21 55.76
N THR A 354 37.24 -10.85 54.51
CA THR A 354 35.92 -11.05 53.88
C THR A 354 35.84 -12.32 53.03
N SER A 355 36.97 -13.05 52.81
CA SER A 355 37.03 -14.20 51.90
C SER A 355 36.13 -15.35 52.37
N ALA A 356 36.12 -15.64 53.67
CA ALA A 356 35.28 -16.68 54.25
C ALA A 356 33.78 -16.35 54.11
N LEU A 357 33.40 -15.07 54.21
CA LEU A 357 32.01 -14.61 54.04
C LEU A 357 31.57 -14.79 52.58
N THR A 358 32.44 -14.48 51.62
CA THR A 358 32.12 -14.61 50.18
C THR A 358 31.95 -16.07 49.77
N GLU A 359 32.86 -16.97 50.22
CA GLU A 359 32.75 -18.41 49.96
C GLU A 359 31.48 -19.03 50.55
N LEU A 360 31.11 -18.62 51.77
CA LEU A 360 29.87 -19.09 52.43
C LEU A 360 28.62 -18.53 51.80
N LYS A 361 28.65 -17.30 51.26
CA LYS A 361 27.56 -16.72 50.49
C LYS A 361 27.27 -17.54 49.23
N GLU A 362 28.30 -17.83 48.43
CA GLU A 362 28.17 -18.68 47.25
C GLU A 362 27.57 -20.05 47.55
N ALA A 363 27.99 -20.66 48.70
CA ALA A 363 27.47 -21.95 49.12
C ALA A 363 26.00 -21.87 49.61
N ALA A 364 25.63 -20.77 50.24
CA ALA A 364 24.27 -20.53 50.77
C ALA A 364 23.26 -20.14 49.63
N GLU A 365 23.74 -19.55 48.57
CA GLU A 365 22.94 -19.14 47.38
C GLU A 365 22.87 -20.24 46.30
N ALA A 366 23.57 -21.36 46.47
CA ALA A 366 23.51 -22.46 45.51
C ALA A 366 22.10 -23.06 45.43
N GLU A 367 21.67 -23.51 44.23
CA GLU A 367 20.31 -24.04 43.94
C GLU A 367 19.90 -25.23 44.84
N GLU A 368 20.88 -25.99 45.39
CA GLU A 368 20.69 -27.08 46.36
C GLU A 368 21.41 -26.81 47.69
N ALA A 369 21.39 -25.54 48.14
CA ALA A 369 22.05 -25.19 49.40
C ALA A 369 21.45 -25.96 50.58
N ALA A 370 22.31 -26.56 51.44
CA ALA A 370 21.84 -27.23 52.64
C ALA A 370 21.52 -26.20 53.74
N ASP A 371 20.56 -26.50 54.61
CA ASP A 371 20.23 -25.64 55.77
C ASP A 371 21.46 -25.32 56.64
N SER A 372 22.48 -26.20 56.62
CA SER A 372 23.76 -25.99 57.32
C SER A 372 24.62 -24.89 56.70
N ASP A 373 24.54 -24.71 55.39
CA ASP A 373 25.35 -23.72 54.67
C ASP A 373 24.75 -22.33 54.86
N ILE A 374 23.41 -22.24 54.80
CA ILE A 374 22.66 -21.02 55.12
C ILE A 374 22.92 -20.59 56.60
N ALA A 375 22.92 -21.55 57.50
CA ALA A 375 23.23 -21.26 58.93
C ALA A 375 24.68 -20.80 59.13
N ALA A 376 25.64 -21.44 58.44
CA ALA A 376 27.04 -21.05 58.50
C ALA A 376 27.29 -19.65 57.92
N TYR A 377 26.60 -19.30 56.80
CA TYR A 377 26.65 -17.96 56.25
C TYR A 377 26.12 -16.91 57.25
N ASN A 378 24.96 -17.14 57.84
CA ASN A 378 24.34 -16.22 58.78
C ASN A 378 25.19 -16.01 60.05
N ASP A 379 25.85 -17.08 60.53
CA ASP A 379 26.76 -16.99 61.68
C ASP A 379 28.02 -16.19 61.29
N ALA A 380 28.59 -16.42 60.11
CA ALA A 380 29.75 -15.67 59.61
C ALA A 380 29.39 -14.19 59.35
N LEU A 381 28.19 -13.90 58.79
CA LEU A 381 27.69 -12.55 58.56
C LEU A 381 27.58 -11.78 59.90
N THR A 382 26.96 -12.39 60.91
CA THR A 382 26.85 -11.79 62.27
C THR A 382 28.21 -11.51 62.91
N ALA A 383 29.17 -12.41 62.69
CA ALA A 383 30.53 -12.20 63.25
C ALA A 383 31.24 -11.06 62.49
N PHE A 384 31.11 -11.00 61.20
CA PHE A 384 31.66 -9.92 60.35
C PHE A 384 31.05 -8.56 60.71
N GLU A 385 29.73 -8.46 60.84
CA GLU A 385 29.04 -7.24 61.25
C GLU A 385 29.56 -6.69 62.60
N ALA A 386 29.78 -7.59 63.57
CA ALA A 386 30.33 -7.22 64.87
C ALA A 386 31.77 -6.70 64.75
N GLU A 387 32.64 -7.36 64.00
CA GLU A 387 34.03 -7.00 63.78
C GLU A 387 34.16 -5.65 63.03
N ALA A 388 33.40 -5.51 61.94
CA ALA A 388 33.38 -4.28 61.13
C ALA A 388 32.83 -3.08 61.95
N ALA A 389 31.81 -3.27 62.75
CA ALA A 389 31.27 -2.25 63.62
C ALA A 389 32.29 -1.84 64.74
N GLU A 390 33.03 -2.78 65.30
CA GLU A 390 34.09 -2.49 66.32
C GLU A 390 35.27 -1.74 65.68
N ALA A 391 35.61 -2.06 64.43
CA ALA A 391 36.61 -1.36 63.64
C ALA A 391 36.14 0.03 63.12
N GLY A 392 34.84 0.33 63.25
CA GLY A 392 34.28 1.61 62.77
C GLY A 392 34.32 1.78 61.23
N VAL A 393 34.16 0.70 60.52
CA VAL A 393 34.16 0.72 59.04
C VAL A 393 33.00 1.58 58.52
N THR A 394 33.31 2.47 57.60
CA THR A 394 32.34 3.25 56.82
C THR A 394 32.78 3.27 55.36
N ALA A 395 31.84 3.21 54.43
CA ALA A 395 32.10 3.20 53.02
C ALA A 395 31.34 4.31 52.29
N VAL A 396 31.73 4.56 51.05
CA VAL A 396 30.97 5.37 50.11
C VAL A 396 30.66 4.51 48.90
N ALA A 397 29.40 4.19 48.73
CA ALA A 397 28.92 3.51 47.56
C ALA A 397 28.63 4.52 46.45
N GLU A 398 28.98 4.17 45.23
CA GLU A 398 28.76 5.00 44.05
C GLU A 398 27.93 4.19 43.04
N MET A 399 26.83 4.76 42.59
CA MET A 399 26.11 4.24 41.42
C MET A 399 26.59 4.95 40.16
N THR A 400 26.75 4.19 39.10
CA THR A 400 27.21 4.70 37.79
C THR A 400 26.20 4.44 36.72
N ASP A 401 26.11 5.35 35.72
CA ASP A 401 25.34 5.11 34.49
C ASP A 401 26.09 4.17 33.53
N GLU A 402 25.45 3.82 32.40
CA GLU A 402 26.02 2.97 31.35
C GLU A 402 27.34 3.52 30.76
N ASP A 403 27.56 4.84 30.86
CA ASP A 403 28.76 5.53 30.40
C ASP A 403 29.86 5.59 31.47
N GLY A 404 29.61 5.05 32.66
CA GLY A 404 30.54 5.02 33.79
C GLY A 404 30.63 6.34 34.60
N ASN A 405 29.66 7.24 34.44
CA ASN A 405 29.61 8.46 35.25
C ASN A 405 28.86 8.19 36.57
N VAL A 406 29.40 8.68 37.67
CA VAL A 406 28.75 8.59 38.99
C VAL A 406 27.44 9.39 38.97
N THR A 407 26.32 8.72 39.17
CA THR A 407 24.97 9.31 39.25
C THR A 407 24.56 9.65 40.66
N GLU A 408 24.85 8.77 41.63
CA GLU A 408 24.51 8.92 43.03
C GLU A 408 25.62 8.40 43.95
N THR A 409 25.71 8.92 45.14
CA THR A 409 26.69 8.50 46.16
C THR A 409 25.99 8.32 47.53
N PHE A 410 26.26 7.22 48.22
CA PHE A 410 25.68 6.87 49.50
C PHE A 410 26.78 6.66 50.55
N ASN A 411 26.63 7.28 51.72
CA ASN A 411 27.48 6.93 52.85
C ASN A 411 26.90 5.68 53.50
N VAL A 412 27.69 4.63 53.59
CA VAL A 412 27.28 3.31 54.10
C VAL A 412 27.85 3.10 55.47
N THR A 413 26.97 2.90 56.45
CA THR A 413 27.31 2.52 57.83
C THR A 413 27.11 1.01 58.03
N ALA A 414 27.51 0.49 59.20
CA ALA A 414 27.26 -0.92 59.55
C ALA A 414 25.76 -1.26 59.56
N ASP A 415 24.91 -0.32 59.99
CA ASP A 415 23.45 -0.51 59.97
C ASP A 415 22.89 -0.56 58.55
N ASP A 416 23.41 0.29 57.63
CA ASP A 416 23.01 0.30 56.22
C ASP A 416 23.44 -1.01 55.55
N PHE A 417 24.64 -1.50 55.80
CA PHE A 417 25.13 -2.80 55.31
C PHE A 417 24.24 -3.95 55.82
N ALA A 418 23.92 -4.00 57.10
CA ALA A 418 23.06 -5.06 57.66
C ALA A 418 21.64 -5.07 57.08
N ALA A 419 21.12 -3.89 56.69
CA ALA A 419 19.84 -3.79 56.00
C ALA A 419 19.95 -4.25 54.53
N SER A 420 20.98 -3.79 53.82
CA SER A 420 21.16 -4.05 52.38
C SER A 420 21.57 -5.48 52.05
N VAL A 421 22.33 -6.16 52.95
CA VAL A 421 22.77 -7.56 52.74
C VAL A 421 21.61 -8.56 52.77
N GLN A 422 20.46 -8.17 53.35
CA GLN A 422 19.26 -9.00 53.37
C GLN A 422 18.36 -8.81 52.15
N ALA A 423 18.68 -7.85 51.25
CA ALA A 423 17.93 -7.65 50.03
C ALA A 423 18.09 -8.89 49.12
N SER A 424 16.99 -9.34 48.57
CA SER A 424 16.93 -10.41 47.61
C SER A 424 16.64 -9.86 46.20
N GLU A 425 17.25 -10.45 45.21
CA GLU A 425 16.98 -10.09 43.83
C GLU A 425 15.48 -10.21 43.50
N PRO A 426 14.84 -9.15 43.00
CA PRO A 426 13.41 -9.19 42.69
C PRO A 426 13.16 -10.09 41.49
N ALA A 427 12.29 -11.08 41.65
CA ALA A 427 11.88 -11.93 40.56
C ALA A 427 10.84 -11.21 39.67
N THR A 428 11.05 -11.22 38.37
CA THR A 428 10.14 -10.58 37.38
C THR A 428 8.72 -11.10 37.49
N GLU A 429 8.55 -12.36 37.88
CA GLU A 429 7.25 -13.06 38.01
C GLU A 429 6.39 -12.52 39.16
N ASP A 430 6.99 -11.87 40.16
CA ASP A 430 6.31 -11.32 41.36
C ASP A 430 5.57 -10.01 41.03
N PHE A 431 5.86 -9.41 39.90
CA PHE A 431 5.33 -8.10 39.50
C PHE A 431 4.41 -8.20 38.29
N GLY A 432 3.12 -8.17 38.48
CA GLY A 432 2.11 -8.10 37.39
C GLY A 432 1.95 -9.40 36.62
N ILE A 433 1.80 -9.31 35.29
CA ILE A 433 1.63 -10.45 34.40
C ILE A 433 2.88 -10.62 33.56
N TRP A 434 3.76 -11.50 34.01
CA TRP A 434 4.98 -11.81 33.28
C TRP A 434 4.78 -12.85 32.19
N VAL A 435 5.35 -12.61 31.03
CA VAL A 435 5.38 -13.55 29.91
C VAL A 435 6.85 -13.84 29.58
N PRO A 436 7.34 -15.06 29.88
CA PRO A 436 8.72 -15.42 29.62
C PRO A 436 9.02 -15.40 28.11
N GLY A 437 10.24 -15.04 27.76
CA GLY A 437 10.72 -15.03 26.37
C GLY A 437 10.79 -16.42 25.77
N ILE A 438 10.89 -16.47 24.43
CA ILE A 438 11.00 -17.74 23.70
C ILE A 438 12.21 -18.58 24.15
N PRO A 439 13.41 -17.99 24.38
CA PRO A 439 14.56 -18.75 24.91
C PRO A 439 14.25 -19.43 26.23
N VAL A 440 13.69 -18.69 27.18
CA VAL A 440 13.34 -19.20 28.52
C VAL A 440 12.31 -20.33 28.44
N LEU A 441 11.29 -20.20 27.60
CA LEU A 441 10.30 -21.26 27.38
C LEU A 441 10.92 -22.54 26.79
N ILE A 442 11.88 -22.39 25.88
CA ILE A 442 12.58 -23.52 25.26
C ILE A 442 13.52 -24.16 26.28
N GLU A 443 14.26 -23.37 27.04
CA GLU A 443 15.15 -23.81 28.09
C GLU A 443 14.41 -24.63 29.16
N ASN A 444 13.31 -24.11 29.69
CA ASN A 444 12.46 -24.84 30.64
C ASN A 444 11.93 -26.15 30.04
N GLY A 445 11.58 -26.15 28.76
CA GLY A 445 11.16 -27.37 28.06
C GLY A 445 12.27 -28.41 27.88
N LEU A 446 13.49 -27.97 27.56
CA LEU A 446 14.66 -28.85 27.40
C LEU A 446 15.11 -29.42 28.75
N THR A 447 15.10 -28.62 29.80
CA THR A 447 15.42 -29.04 31.16
C THR A 447 14.41 -30.07 31.67
N ALA A 448 13.12 -29.86 31.44
CA ALA A 448 12.06 -30.79 31.84
C ALA A 448 12.20 -32.20 31.21
N ILE A 449 12.82 -32.30 30.02
CA ILE A 449 13.09 -33.60 29.37
C ILE A 449 14.49 -34.13 29.65
N ASN A 450 15.27 -33.51 30.57
CA ASN A 450 16.67 -33.83 30.87
C ASN A 450 17.54 -33.87 29.60
N CYS A 451 17.48 -32.82 28.78
CA CYS A 451 18.29 -32.72 27.58
C CYS A 451 19.78 -32.61 27.95
N ALA A 452 20.68 -33.22 27.16
CA ALA A 452 22.09 -33.10 27.39
C ALA A 452 22.58 -31.65 27.17
N ASP A 453 23.46 -31.13 28.04
CA ASP A 453 23.91 -29.72 28.08
C ASP A 453 24.43 -29.21 26.75
N TRP A 454 25.24 -30.01 26.02
CA TRP A 454 25.78 -29.66 24.71
C TRP A 454 24.66 -29.43 23.66
N LEU A 455 23.56 -30.20 23.77
CA LEU A 455 22.42 -30.08 22.84
C LEU A 455 21.52 -28.89 23.22
N GLN A 456 21.39 -28.63 24.51
CA GLN A 456 20.69 -27.46 25.02
C GLN A 456 21.40 -26.17 24.55
N SER A 457 22.73 -26.08 24.75
CA SER A 457 23.53 -24.94 24.26
C SER A 457 23.46 -24.81 22.72
N LEU A 458 23.51 -25.90 21.96
CA LEU A 458 23.35 -25.84 20.51
C LEU A 458 21.98 -25.25 20.09
N ILE A 459 20.91 -25.62 20.80
CA ILE A 459 19.57 -25.13 20.48
C ILE A 459 19.42 -23.66 20.90
N LEU A 460 19.79 -23.32 22.12
CA LEU A 460 19.61 -21.97 22.67
C LEU A 460 20.57 -20.97 22.01
N ASP A 461 21.89 -21.22 22.13
CA ASP A 461 22.91 -20.28 21.65
C ASP A 461 23.11 -20.32 20.15
N GLY A 462 22.87 -21.48 19.51
CA GLY A 462 23.05 -21.63 18.07
C GLY A 462 21.79 -21.27 17.29
N ILE A 463 20.67 -21.92 17.58
CA ILE A 463 19.44 -21.80 16.77
C ILE A 463 18.59 -20.63 17.25
N VAL A 464 18.24 -20.60 18.54
CA VAL A 464 17.29 -19.61 19.09
C VAL A 464 17.90 -18.21 19.07
N ALA A 465 19.13 -18.07 19.55
CA ALA A 465 19.85 -16.80 19.52
C ALA A 465 20.10 -16.32 18.07
N GLY A 466 20.49 -17.26 17.16
CA GLY A 466 20.66 -16.91 15.75
C GLY A 466 19.38 -16.45 15.05
N VAL A 467 18.26 -17.09 15.33
CA VAL A 467 16.94 -16.67 14.83
C VAL A 467 16.51 -15.34 15.45
N GLY A 468 16.71 -15.19 16.77
CA GLY A 468 16.41 -13.95 17.49
C GLY A 468 17.17 -12.75 16.93
N ALA A 469 18.47 -12.88 16.68
CA ALA A 469 19.28 -11.83 16.09
C ALA A 469 18.78 -11.37 14.71
N VAL A 470 18.26 -12.28 13.88
CA VAL A 470 17.67 -11.92 12.58
C VAL A 470 16.28 -11.28 12.74
N LEU A 471 15.43 -11.87 13.59
CA LEU A 471 14.07 -11.38 13.80
C LEU A 471 14.02 -10.06 14.58
N GLY A 472 15.03 -9.76 15.37
CA GLY A 472 15.19 -8.49 16.07
C GLY A 472 15.17 -7.26 15.14
N PHE A 473 15.64 -7.40 13.89
CA PHE A 473 15.60 -6.29 12.91
C PHE A 473 14.26 -6.15 12.17
N VAL A 474 13.41 -7.18 12.22
CA VAL A 474 12.13 -7.20 11.46
C VAL A 474 11.20 -6.06 11.86
N PRO A 475 10.99 -5.72 13.15
CA PRO A 475 10.09 -4.64 13.54
C PRO A 475 10.50 -3.29 12.96
N GLN A 476 11.78 -2.94 13.00
CA GLN A 476 12.32 -1.70 12.44
C GLN A 476 12.09 -1.62 10.93
N MET A 477 12.36 -2.72 10.20
CA MET A 477 12.13 -2.79 8.76
C MET A 477 10.63 -2.69 8.43
N LEU A 478 9.78 -3.32 9.23
CA LEU A 478 8.32 -3.27 9.04
C LEU A 478 7.79 -1.83 9.19
N VAL A 479 8.23 -1.10 10.21
CA VAL A 479 7.87 0.32 10.40
C VAL A 479 8.31 1.15 9.19
N LEU A 480 9.54 0.93 8.70
CA LEU A 480 10.04 1.61 7.50
C LEU A 480 9.17 1.32 6.27
N PHE A 481 8.83 0.05 6.03
CA PHE A 481 7.98 -0.32 4.89
C PHE A 481 6.56 0.22 4.99
N ILE A 482 5.98 0.32 6.20
CA ILE A 482 4.66 0.96 6.41
C ILE A 482 4.71 2.42 5.97
N PHE A 483 5.74 3.17 6.37
CA PHE A 483 5.89 4.57 5.96
C PHE A 483 6.11 4.71 4.45
N LEU A 484 6.94 3.84 3.85
CA LEU A 484 7.16 3.85 2.39
C LEU A 484 5.86 3.52 1.63
N ALA A 485 5.10 2.51 2.06
CA ALA A 485 3.81 2.17 1.47
C ALA A 485 2.79 3.33 1.60
N PHE A 486 2.81 4.05 2.74
CA PHE A 486 1.98 5.24 2.90
C PHE A 486 2.37 6.35 1.92
N LEU A 487 3.68 6.64 1.74
CA LEU A 487 4.18 7.63 0.78
C LEU A 487 3.84 7.24 -0.67
N GLU A 488 3.89 5.95 -0.99
CA GLU A 488 3.46 5.43 -2.29
C GLU A 488 1.94 5.58 -2.47
N GLY A 489 1.15 5.16 -1.48
CA GLY A 489 -0.31 5.22 -1.52
C GLY A 489 -0.88 6.63 -1.63
N CYS A 490 -0.24 7.64 -1.04
CA CYS A 490 -0.62 9.04 -1.22
C CYS A 490 -0.11 9.66 -2.54
N GLY A 491 0.60 8.88 -3.36
CA GLY A 491 1.13 9.30 -4.67
C GLY A 491 2.33 10.23 -4.59
N TYR A 492 2.99 10.36 -3.42
CA TYR A 492 4.15 11.20 -3.24
C TYR A 492 5.35 10.70 -4.07
N MET A 493 5.59 9.38 -4.07
CA MET A 493 6.71 8.76 -4.81
C MET A 493 6.59 8.99 -6.33
N ALA A 494 5.38 8.87 -6.89
CA ALA A 494 5.15 9.13 -8.32
C ALA A 494 5.43 10.58 -8.71
N ARG A 495 5.13 11.55 -7.81
CA ARG A 495 5.39 12.97 -8.04
C ARG A 495 6.87 13.32 -8.01
N ILE A 496 7.63 12.68 -7.13
CA ILE A 496 9.09 12.86 -7.05
C ILE A 496 9.79 12.24 -8.25
N ALA A 497 9.38 11.02 -8.66
CA ALA A 497 9.94 10.35 -9.83
C ALA A 497 9.81 11.17 -11.12
N PHE A 498 8.78 12.02 -11.22
CA PHE A 498 8.60 12.94 -12.36
C PHE A 498 9.62 14.11 -12.38
N ILE A 499 10.23 14.43 -11.24
CA ILE A 499 11.20 15.55 -11.11
C ILE A 499 12.64 15.06 -11.28
N MET A 500 12.92 13.82 -10.87
CA MET A 500 14.23 13.15 -11.02
C MET A 500 14.42 12.65 -12.45
#